data_ae152fa6ad728911becfaf077ee03fd9
#
_entry.id   ae152fa6ad728911becfaf077ee03fd9
#
_cell.length_a   1.000
_cell.length_b   1.000
_cell.length_c   1.000
_cell.angle_alpha   90.00
_cell.angle_beta   90.00
_cell.angle_gamma   90.00
#
_symmetry.space_group_name_H-M   'P 1'
#
loop_
_entity.id
_entity.type
_entity.pdbx_description
1 polymer ?
#
loop_
_entity_poly.entity_id
_entity_poly.type
_entity_poly.pdbx_seq_one_letter_code
_entity_poly.pdbx_strand_id
1 'polypeptide(L)'
;MAEKLGRSLQGRPVVNNNLKLFKACGALLLANKTKRLLFLLRDNDTHSNTWGLVGGKVELQETVIQALHREIFEEVGVLPTINKTIPLELFRSDDGNFEYHTFVCVIDNEFIPELSDEHKGYCWCDVDSFPKPLHPGLWSSLNNEDIQQKLNTVKDVLEIA
;
A
#
# COMPACT_ATOMS: atom_id res chain seq x y z
N MET A 1 -25.34 39.94 19.93
CA MET A 1 -25.84 38.56 19.78
C MET A 1 -25.53 37.97 18.41
N ALA A 2 -25.75 38.68 17.35
CA ALA A 2 -25.45 38.21 16.01
C ALA A 2 -23.96 37.97 15.79
N GLU A 3 -23.09 38.78 16.35
CA GLU A 3 -21.65 38.62 16.28
C GLU A 3 -21.12 37.37 17.00
N LYS A 4 -21.74 37.00 18.13
CA LYS A 4 -21.37 35.79 18.87
C LYS A 4 -21.79 34.52 18.11
N LEU A 5 -22.93 34.57 17.44
CA LEU A 5 -23.42 33.48 16.61
C LEU A 5 -22.55 33.33 15.34
N GLY A 6 -22.16 34.45 14.75
CA GLY A 6 -21.25 34.45 13.61
C GLY A 6 -19.86 33.87 13.94
N ARG A 7 -19.33 34.20 15.11
CA ARG A 7 -18.05 33.67 15.58
C ARG A 7 -18.12 32.16 15.90
N SER A 8 -19.21 31.71 16.46
CA SER A 8 -19.34 30.27 16.76
C SER A 8 -19.53 29.45 15.50
N LEU A 9 -20.12 30.00 14.47
CA LEU A 9 -20.25 29.38 13.17
C LEU A 9 -18.95 29.46 12.37
N GLN A 10 -18.17 30.54 12.53
CA GLN A 10 -16.86 30.69 11.89
C GLN A 10 -15.79 29.87 12.59
N GLY A 11 -15.93 29.58 13.88
CA GLY A 11 -14.98 28.75 14.63
C GLY A 11 -15.21 27.24 14.47
N ARG A 12 -16.24 26.83 13.78
CA ARG A 12 -16.40 25.42 13.44
C ARG A 12 -15.43 25.07 12.32
N PRO A 13 -14.86 23.90 12.36
CA PRO A 13 -13.87 23.44 11.40
C PRO A 13 -14.44 23.21 9.99
N VAL A 14 -15.43 24.00 9.61
CA VAL A 14 -15.78 24.17 8.20
C VAL A 14 -14.54 24.59 7.40
N VAL A 15 -13.60 25.22 8.10
CA VAL A 15 -12.25 25.48 7.59
C VAL A 15 -11.55 24.20 7.14
N ASN A 16 -11.93 23.05 7.69
CA ASN A 16 -11.42 21.75 7.26
C ASN A 16 -11.91 21.32 5.87
N ASN A 17 -12.85 22.01 5.28
CA ASN A 17 -13.28 21.77 3.90
C ASN A 17 -12.18 22.07 2.88
N ASN A 18 -11.11 22.74 3.29
CA ASN A 18 -9.94 22.99 2.45
C ASN A 18 -8.79 22.01 2.69
N LEU A 19 -8.90 21.11 3.65
CA LEU A 19 -7.91 20.07 3.89
C LEU A 19 -8.16 18.95 2.91
N LYS A 20 -7.26 18.84 1.93
CA LYS A 20 -7.28 17.72 0.98
C LYS A 20 -6.92 16.44 1.69
N LEU A 21 -7.76 15.42 1.55
CA LEU A 21 -7.42 14.07 1.95
C LEU A 21 -6.40 13.51 0.94
N PHE A 22 -5.21 13.20 1.42
CA PHE A 22 -4.19 12.51 0.63
C PHE A 22 -4.39 11.01 0.76
N LYS A 23 -4.45 10.33 -0.37
CA LYS A 23 -4.56 8.87 -0.43
C LYS A 23 -3.34 8.28 -1.13
N ALA A 24 -2.89 7.17 -0.60
CA ALA A 24 -1.89 6.34 -1.24
C ALA A 24 -2.34 4.87 -1.17
N CYS A 25 -1.73 4.05 -1.99
CA CYS A 25 -2.04 2.64 -2.05
C CYS A 25 -0.78 1.82 -2.26
N GLY A 26 -0.81 0.57 -1.82
CA GLY A 26 0.28 -0.37 -2.01
C GLY A 26 -0.23 -1.78 -2.19
N ALA A 27 0.52 -2.56 -2.95
CA ALA A 27 0.23 -3.94 -3.24
C ALA A 27 1.34 -4.85 -2.73
N LEU A 28 0.94 -5.85 -1.96
CA LEU A 28 1.71 -7.08 -1.79
C LEU A 28 1.32 -8.03 -2.91
N LEU A 29 2.16 -8.13 -3.94
CA LEU A 29 1.95 -9.11 -5.00
C LEU A 29 2.29 -10.50 -4.46
N LEU A 30 1.32 -11.37 -4.41
CA LEU A 30 1.47 -12.75 -3.93
C LEU A 30 1.39 -13.71 -5.10
N ALA A 31 2.50 -14.39 -5.39
CA ALA A 31 2.55 -15.41 -6.44
C ALA A 31 1.92 -16.70 -5.92
N ASN A 32 0.83 -17.13 -6.53
CA ASN A 32 0.08 -18.29 -6.06
C ASN A 32 0.90 -19.59 -6.13
N LYS A 33 1.75 -19.73 -7.12
CA LYS A 33 2.57 -20.94 -7.30
C LYS A 33 3.59 -21.15 -6.20
N THR A 34 4.27 -20.08 -5.75
CA THR A 34 5.33 -20.14 -4.74
C THR A 34 4.89 -19.70 -3.35
N LYS A 35 3.73 -19.01 -3.25
CA LYS A 35 3.26 -18.36 -2.01
C LYS A 35 4.21 -17.30 -1.47
N ARG A 36 5.02 -16.69 -2.35
CA ARG A 36 5.96 -15.63 -1.96
C ARG A 36 5.44 -14.26 -2.36
N LEU A 37 5.87 -13.25 -1.61
CA LEU A 37 5.50 -11.85 -1.76
C LEU A 37 6.64 -11.05 -2.38
N LEU A 38 6.31 -10.09 -3.25
CA LEU A 38 7.28 -9.19 -3.86
C LEU A 38 7.53 -7.97 -2.97
N PHE A 39 8.83 -7.70 -2.73
CA PHE A 39 9.31 -6.47 -2.09
C PHE A 39 10.28 -5.74 -3.02
N LEU A 40 10.24 -4.41 -2.99
CA LEU A 40 11.11 -3.56 -3.79
C LEU A 40 12.06 -2.78 -2.88
N LEU A 41 13.33 -2.72 -3.25
CA LEU A 41 14.34 -1.94 -2.54
C LEU A 41 14.33 -0.50 -3.03
N ARG A 42 14.04 0.43 -2.13
CA ARG A 42 13.87 1.84 -2.43
C ARG A 42 15.22 2.52 -2.75
N ASP A 43 15.19 3.38 -3.74
CA ASP A 43 16.32 4.22 -4.18
C ASP A 43 15.83 5.63 -4.50
N ASN A 44 15.13 6.24 -3.54
CA ASN A 44 14.61 7.60 -3.66
C ASN A 44 15.02 8.44 -2.44
N ASP A 45 14.60 9.71 -2.38
CA ASP A 45 15.03 10.66 -1.35
C ASP A 45 14.53 10.31 0.05
N THR A 46 13.45 9.54 0.16
CA THR A 46 12.86 9.17 1.44
C THR A 46 12.98 7.67 1.69
N HIS A 47 13.49 7.31 2.87
CA HIS A 47 13.65 5.92 3.28
C HIS A 47 14.40 5.06 2.26
N SER A 48 15.46 5.63 1.65
CA SER A 48 16.33 4.90 0.73
C SER A 48 16.98 3.69 1.42
N ASN A 49 17.25 2.63 0.65
CA ASN A 49 17.79 1.36 1.14
C ASN A 49 16.88 0.61 2.12
N THR A 50 15.57 0.88 2.07
CA THR A 50 14.57 0.08 2.76
C THR A 50 13.70 -0.67 1.77
N TRP A 51 13.16 -1.80 2.20
CA TRP A 51 12.28 -2.62 1.40
C TRP A 51 10.83 -2.18 1.59
N GLY A 52 10.14 -1.97 0.49
CA GLY A 52 8.76 -1.50 0.47
C GLY A 52 7.87 -2.30 -0.45
N LEU A 53 6.62 -1.86 -0.51
CA LEU A 53 5.62 -2.38 -1.41
C LEU A 53 5.70 -1.72 -2.77
N VAL A 54 5.03 -2.32 -3.75
CA VAL A 54 4.66 -1.66 -5.01
C VAL A 54 3.50 -0.72 -4.71
N GLY A 55 3.64 0.57 -5.00
CA GLY A 55 2.54 1.51 -4.78
C GLY A 55 2.97 2.98 -4.83
N GLY A 56 2.02 3.85 -4.59
CA GLY A 56 2.23 5.29 -4.60
C GLY A 56 0.94 6.07 -4.35
N LYS A 57 0.96 7.33 -4.73
CA LYS A 57 -0.16 8.26 -4.51
C LYS A 57 -1.34 7.96 -5.43
N VAL A 58 -2.54 8.10 -4.88
CA VAL A 58 -3.78 8.14 -5.66
C VAL A 58 -3.94 9.56 -6.21
N GLU A 59 -3.99 9.69 -7.53
CA GLU A 59 -4.16 10.97 -8.20
C GLU A 59 -5.63 11.41 -8.21
N LEU A 60 -5.86 12.71 -8.47
CA LEU A 60 -7.21 13.24 -8.64
C LEU A 60 -7.93 12.48 -9.76
N GLN A 61 -9.21 12.18 -9.53
CA GLN A 61 -10.09 11.49 -10.49
C GLN A 61 -9.75 10.01 -10.75
N GLU A 62 -8.77 9.43 -10.04
CA GLU A 62 -8.59 7.99 -10.09
C GLU A 62 -9.15 7.34 -8.82
N THR A 63 -9.65 6.12 -8.97
CA THR A 63 -10.00 5.28 -7.83
C THR A 63 -8.73 4.69 -7.22
N VAL A 64 -8.80 4.19 -5.99
CA VAL A 64 -7.67 3.52 -5.34
C VAL A 64 -7.18 2.33 -6.18
N ILE A 65 -8.09 1.54 -6.75
CA ILE A 65 -7.71 0.39 -7.59
C ILE A 65 -7.08 0.83 -8.91
N GLN A 66 -7.57 1.90 -9.52
CA GLN A 66 -6.92 2.46 -10.72
C GLN A 66 -5.50 2.93 -10.43
N ALA A 67 -5.30 3.62 -9.31
CA ALA A 67 -3.98 4.03 -8.85
C ALA A 67 -3.06 2.83 -8.62
N LEU A 68 -3.59 1.79 -7.96
CA LEU A 68 -2.85 0.57 -7.68
C LEU A 68 -2.33 -0.09 -8.97
N HIS A 69 -3.19 -0.24 -9.97
CA HIS A 69 -2.82 -0.82 -11.26
C HIS A 69 -1.80 0.04 -12.01
N ARG A 70 -1.98 1.35 -12.00
CA ARG A 70 -1.03 2.29 -12.61
C ARG A 70 0.34 2.21 -11.95
N GLU A 71 0.39 2.22 -10.62
CA GLU A 71 1.64 2.14 -9.87
C GLU A 71 2.35 0.80 -10.07
N ILE A 72 1.61 -0.31 -10.12
CA ILE A 72 2.20 -1.62 -10.43
C ILE A 72 2.89 -1.57 -11.79
N PHE A 73 2.19 -1.09 -12.82
CA PHE A 73 2.76 -0.98 -14.16
C PHE A 73 4.00 -0.08 -14.19
N GLU A 74 3.94 1.08 -13.53
CA GLU A 74 5.05 2.05 -13.51
C GLU A 74 6.29 1.50 -12.79
N GLU A 75 6.09 0.79 -11.68
CA GLU A 75 7.20 0.36 -10.83
C GLU A 75 7.81 -0.98 -11.20
N VAL A 76 7.05 -1.89 -11.80
CA VAL A 76 7.55 -3.23 -12.16
C VAL A 76 7.52 -3.53 -13.65
N GLY A 77 7.08 -2.56 -14.47
CA GLY A 77 7.15 -2.63 -15.94
C GLY A 77 6.05 -3.44 -16.60
N VAL A 78 5.19 -4.09 -15.83
CA VAL A 78 4.08 -4.90 -16.32
C VAL A 78 2.93 -4.85 -15.33
N LEU A 79 1.70 -4.95 -15.82
CA LEU A 79 0.56 -5.24 -14.99
C LEU A 79 0.22 -6.73 -15.19
N PRO A 80 0.61 -7.61 -14.25
CA PRO A 80 0.28 -9.02 -14.36
C PRO A 80 -1.23 -9.22 -14.21
N THR A 81 -1.74 -10.35 -14.67
CA THR A 81 -3.13 -10.72 -14.41
C THR A 81 -3.33 -10.92 -12.92
N ILE A 82 -4.16 -10.07 -12.31
CA ILE A 82 -4.48 -10.12 -10.89
C ILE A 82 -5.77 -10.92 -10.74
N ASN A 83 -5.66 -12.10 -10.14
CA ASN A 83 -6.79 -13.00 -9.96
C ASN A 83 -7.69 -12.59 -8.80
N LYS A 84 -7.09 -12.02 -7.75
CA LYS A 84 -7.80 -11.54 -6.56
C LYS A 84 -7.10 -10.29 -6.03
N THR A 85 -7.90 -9.31 -5.64
CA THR A 85 -7.44 -8.11 -4.92
C THR A 85 -8.10 -8.12 -3.56
N ILE A 86 -7.33 -8.35 -2.52
CA ILE A 86 -7.82 -8.56 -1.16
C ILE A 86 -7.39 -7.37 -0.31
N PRO A 87 -8.33 -6.57 0.25
CA PRO A 87 -7.97 -5.51 1.19
C PRO A 87 -7.28 -6.09 2.43
N LEU A 88 -6.11 -5.58 2.74
CA LEU A 88 -5.33 -6.04 3.90
C LEU A 88 -5.43 -5.05 5.06
N GLU A 89 -5.18 -3.78 4.81
CA GLU A 89 -5.17 -2.73 5.82
C GLU A 89 -5.61 -1.40 5.24
N LEU A 90 -6.37 -0.65 6.02
CA LEU A 90 -6.60 0.78 5.80
C LEU A 90 -5.98 1.53 6.97
N PHE A 91 -4.90 2.26 6.72
CA PHE A 91 -4.30 3.17 7.69
C PHE A 91 -4.86 4.57 7.50
N ARG A 92 -5.18 5.24 8.60
CA ARG A 92 -5.54 6.65 8.63
C ARG A 92 -4.66 7.38 9.61
N SER A 93 -4.15 8.54 9.21
CA SER A 93 -3.42 9.42 10.12
C SER A 93 -4.35 9.99 11.19
N ASP A 94 -3.79 10.36 12.34
CA ASP A 94 -4.57 10.89 13.48
C ASP A 94 -5.33 12.16 13.11
N ASP A 95 -4.76 12.99 12.23
CA ASP A 95 -5.40 14.23 11.76
C ASP A 95 -6.47 13.98 10.67
N GLY A 96 -6.63 12.75 10.21
CA GLY A 96 -7.59 12.37 9.17
C GLY A 96 -7.24 12.85 7.76
N ASN A 97 -6.05 13.39 7.53
CA ASN A 97 -5.66 13.96 6.25
C ASN A 97 -4.97 12.98 5.31
N PHE A 98 -4.61 11.81 5.79
CA PHE A 98 -3.90 10.80 5.03
C PHE A 98 -4.51 9.43 5.23
N GLU A 99 -4.68 8.71 4.13
CA GLU A 99 -5.07 7.30 4.11
C GLU A 99 -4.08 6.49 3.28
N TYR A 100 -3.73 5.31 3.76
CA TYR A 100 -2.95 4.34 3.00
C TYR A 100 -3.73 3.03 2.91
N HIS A 101 -4.01 2.61 1.68
CA HIS A 101 -4.76 1.39 1.39
C HIS A 101 -3.78 0.29 0.93
N THR A 102 -3.67 -0.76 1.71
CA THR A 102 -2.82 -1.91 1.38
C THR A 102 -3.67 -3.09 0.94
N PHE A 103 -3.27 -3.71 -0.17
CA PHE A 103 -3.94 -4.88 -0.75
C PHE A 103 -2.96 -6.03 -0.92
N VAL A 104 -3.47 -7.25 -0.82
CA VAL A 104 -2.81 -8.43 -1.36
C VAL A 104 -3.37 -8.66 -2.75
N CYS A 105 -2.51 -8.62 -3.75
CA CYS A 105 -2.87 -8.90 -5.14
C CYS A 105 -2.33 -10.26 -5.54
N VAL A 106 -3.22 -11.22 -5.76
CA VAL A 106 -2.84 -12.59 -6.10
C VAL A 106 -2.63 -12.71 -7.60
N ILE A 107 -1.44 -13.14 -7.99
CA ILE A 107 -1.04 -13.43 -9.36
C ILE A 107 -0.64 -14.91 -9.46
N ASP A 108 -0.52 -15.46 -10.67
CA ASP A 108 -0.19 -16.88 -10.83
C ASP A 108 1.26 -17.20 -10.48
N ASN A 109 2.20 -16.47 -11.06
CA ASN A 109 3.64 -16.78 -11.00
C ASN A 109 4.45 -15.56 -10.59
N GLU A 110 5.60 -15.81 -9.98
CA GLU A 110 6.65 -14.79 -9.86
C GLU A 110 7.12 -14.35 -11.24
N PHE A 111 7.62 -13.15 -11.33
CA PHE A 111 8.20 -12.61 -12.54
C PHE A 111 9.43 -11.76 -12.20
N ILE A 112 10.22 -11.43 -13.22
CA ILE A 112 11.36 -10.52 -13.09
C ILE A 112 10.85 -9.11 -13.38
N PRO A 113 10.77 -8.23 -12.37
CA PRO A 113 10.30 -6.88 -12.59
C PRO A 113 11.30 -6.04 -13.38
N GLU A 114 10.77 -5.14 -14.20
CA GLU A 114 11.52 -4.07 -14.82
C GLU A 114 11.37 -2.83 -13.95
N LEU A 115 12.38 -2.55 -13.12
CA LEU A 115 12.29 -1.53 -12.08
C LEU A 115 12.37 -0.11 -12.65
N SER A 116 11.58 0.81 -12.06
CA SER A 116 11.72 2.25 -12.28
C SER A 116 12.93 2.81 -11.53
N ASP A 117 13.24 4.09 -11.75
CA ASP A 117 14.35 4.78 -11.09
C ASP A 117 14.17 4.91 -9.56
N GLU A 118 12.97 4.69 -9.06
CA GLU A 118 12.66 4.76 -7.62
C GLU A 118 13.11 3.52 -6.85
N HIS A 119 13.46 2.44 -7.55
CA HIS A 119 13.85 1.17 -6.94
C HIS A 119 15.10 0.61 -7.60
N LYS A 120 15.95 -0.03 -6.82
CA LYS A 120 17.22 -0.60 -7.27
C LYS A 120 17.37 -2.10 -7.04
N GLY A 121 16.34 -2.74 -6.52
CA GLY A 121 16.35 -4.18 -6.29
C GLY A 121 14.96 -4.71 -5.98
N TYR A 122 14.82 -6.01 -6.04
CA TYR A 122 13.59 -6.71 -5.70
C TYR A 122 13.89 -8.05 -5.07
N CYS A 123 12.94 -8.58 -4.32
CA CYS A 123 13.00 -9.96 -3.85
C CYS A 123 11.58 -10.54 -3.68
N TRP A 124 11.50 -11.84 -3.84
CA TRP A 124 10.32 -12.63 -3.51
C TRP A 124 10.60 -13.37 -2.20
N CYS A 125 9.79 -13.16 -1.18
CA CYS A 125 10.00 -13.69 0.16
C CYS A 125 8.74 -14.35 0.69
N ASP A 126 8.94 -15.37 1.54
CA ASP A 126 7.83 -15.97 2.28
C ASP A 126 7.19 -14.98 3.26
N VAL A 127 5.93 -15.23 3.64
CA VAL A 127 5.17 -14.35 4.52
C VAL A 127 5.75 -14.21 5.93
N ASP A 128 6.65 -15.10 6.32
CA ASP A 128 7.32 -15.10 7.63
C ASP A 128 8.82 -14.81 7.54
N SER A 129 9.31 -14.42 6.37
CA SER A 129 10.74 -14.18 6.13
C SER A 129 10.97 -12.92 5.28
N PHE A 130 10.59 -11.78 5.86
CA PHE A 130 10.68 -10.49 5.18
C PHE A 130 12.12 -10.00 5.06
N PRO A 131 12.43 -9.25 3.98
CA PRO A 131 13.73 -8.61 3.83
C PRO A 131 13.91 -7.50 4.86
N LYS A 132 15.15 -7.15 5.18
CA LYS A 132 15.49 -6.11 6.17
C LYS A 132 16.47 -5.10 5.56
N PRO A 133 16.37 -3.82 5.92
CA PRO A 133 15.31 -3.21 6.74
C PRO A 133 14.04 -2.93 5.93
N LEU A 134 12.89 -3.05 6.58
CA LEU A 134 11.62 -2.66 5.98
C LEU A 134 11.41 -1.14 6.10
N HIS A 135 10.72 -0.56 5.11
CA HIS A 135 10.18 0.78 5.25
C HIS A 135 9.37 0.89 6.56
N PRO A 136 9.52 1.96 7.36
CA PRO A 136 8.89 2.04 8.69
C PRO A 136 7.39 1.79 8.72
N GLY A 137 6.65 2.32 7.76
CA GLY A 137 5.21 2.10 7.65
C GLY A 137 4.87 0.62 7.38
N LEU A 138 5.62 -0.02 6.51
CA LEU A 138 5.46 -1.44 6.21
C LEU A 138 5.86 -2.32 7.40
N TRP A 139 6.95 -1.96 8.08
CA TRP A 139 7.38 -2.65 9.29
C TRP A 139 6.27 -2.67 10.34
N SER A 140 5.62 -1.53 10.56
CA SER A 140 4.51 -1.39 11.50
C SER A 140 3.34 -2.30 11.15
N SER A 141 2.96 -2.34 9.87
CA SER A 141 1.87 -3.20 9.39
C SER A 141 2.21 -4.68 9.51
N LEU A 142 3.37 -5.11 9.04
CA LEU A 142 3.76 -6.52 9.04
C LEU A 142 4.07 -7.08 10.44
N ASN A 143 4.35 -6.23 11.41
CA ASN A 143 4.50 -6.64 12.82
C ASN A 143 3.19 -6.61 13.61
N ASN A 144 2.10 -6.23 12.98
CA ASN A 144 0.77 -6.29 13.59
C ASN A 144 0.24 -7.72 13.50
N GLU A 145 -0.17 -8.30 14.63
CA GLU A 145 -0.65 -9.69 14.70
C GLU A 145 -1.89 -9.92 13.83
N ASP A 146 -2.82 -8.96 13.77
CA ASP A 146 -4.02 -9.09 12.95
C ASP A 146 -3.67 -9.13 11.46
N ILE A 147 -2.71 -8.32 11.03
CA ILE A 147 -2.24 -8.31 9.63
C ILE A 147 -1.53 -9.63 9.30
N GLN A 148 -0.67 -10.11 10.18
CA GLN A 148 -0.01 -11.41 10.01
C GLN A 148 -1.02 -12.54 9.91
N GLN A 149 -2.04 -12.53 10.74
CA GLN A 149 -3.11 -13.54 10.71
C GLN A 149 -3.89 -13.48 9.39
N LYS A 150 -4.21 -12.29 8.89
CA LYS A 150 -4.85 -12.12 7.58
C LYS A 150 -3.98 -12.68 6.45
N LEU A 151 -2.70 -12.38 6.44
CA LEU A 151 -1.77 -12.89 5.42
C LEU A 151 -1.69 -14.41 5.45
N ASN A 152 -1.57 -15.01 6.61
CA ASN A 152 -1.56 -16.45 6.76
C ASN A 152 -2.88 -17.08 6.30
N THR A 153 -4.02 -16.46 6.63
CA THR A 153 -5.32 -16.91 6.17
C THR A 153 -5.44 -16.88 4.64
N VAL A 154 -4.98 -15.82 4.01
CA VAL A 154 -4.97 -15.71 2.53
C VAL A 154 -4.12 -16.83 1.93
N LYS A 155 -2.93 -17.07 2.46
CA LYS A 155 -2.04 -18.14 2.02
C LYS A 155 -2.70 -19.51 2.16
N ASP A 156 -3.30 -19.79 3.33
CA ASP A 156 -3.96 -21.08 3.60
C ASP A 156 -5.14 -21.34 2.66
N VAL A 157 -5.94 -20.31 2.38
CA VAL A 157 -7.06 -20.41 1.43
C VAL A 157 -6.56 -20.71 0.02
N LEU A 158 -5.45 -20.12 -0.38
CA LEU A 158 -4.85 -20.38 -1.69
C LEU A 158 -4.25 -21.78 -1.81
N GLU A 159 -3.75 -22.35 -0.73
CA GLU A 159 -3.23 -23.72 -0.70
C GLU A 159 -4.34 -24.76 -0.84
N ILE A 160 -5.54 -24.45 -0.37
CA ILE A 160 -6.70 -25.35 -0.47
C ILE A 160 -7.33 -25.32 -1.87
N ALA A 161 -7.22 -24.20 -2.54
CA ALA A 161 -7.77 -24.03 -3.87
C ALA A 161 -6.83 -24.58 -4.96
#